data_011953e73ad2757c5a5243034133a9dc
#
_entry.id   011953e73ad2757c5a5243034133a9dc
#
_cell.length_a   1.000
_cell.length_b   1.000
_cell.length_c   1.000
_cell.angle_alpha   90.00
_cell.angle_beta   90.00
_cell.angle_gamma   90.00
#
_symmetry.space_group_name_H-M   'P 1'
#
loop_
_entity.id
_entity.type
_entity.pdbx_description
1 polymer ?
#
loop_
_entity_poly.entity_id
_entity_poly.type
_entity_poly.pdbx_seq_one_letter_code
_entity_poly.pdbx_strand_id
1 'polypeptide(L)'
;MRLIFTFILCLLIVGGTWIYIQLDNNIKREAQEVLYAKAEGKTTVSIDRTFECFGNADFKEPAIKVTFGGEDVLVNEADSIPPTAPIKFELENVEQLENTLTVFANATSPDSFGDDAPPLRAMVVKVMYDEDVIAEKVFHADSEAISLGGDITFAIPADDSHDGHAH
;
A
#
# COMPACT_ATOMS: atom_id res chain seq x y z
N MET A 1 37.57 -52.14 -8.79
CA MET A 1 37.86 -50.80 -8.27
C MET A 1 37.20 -49.64 -9.07
N ARG A 2 37.26 -49.62 -10.38
CA ARG A 2 36.64 -48.52 -11.16
C ARG A 2 35.13 -48.34 -10.97
N LEU A 3 34.36 -49.42 -10.91
CA LEU A 3 32.91 -49.38 -10.72
C LEU A 3 32.51 -48.82 -9.34
N ILE A 4 33.26 -49.14 -8.29
CA ILE A 4 32.99 -48.66 -6.92
C ILE A 4 33.25 -47.12 -6.87
N PHE A 5 34.33 -46.65 -7.51
CA PHE A 5 34.64 -45.26 -7.53
C PHE A 5 33.60 -44.43 -8.30
N THR A 6 33.09 -44.93 -9.45
CA THR A 6 32.00 -44.31 -10.18
C THR A 6 30.73 -44.21 -9.39
N PHE A 7 30.38 -45.28 -8.65
CA PHE A 7 29.20 -45.31 -7.81
C PHE A 7 29.25 -44.30 -6.65
N ILE A 8 30.42 -44.19 -6.00
CA ILE A 8 30.65 -43.19 -4.94
C ILE A 8 30.55 -41.75 -5.52
N LEU A 9 31.12 -41.50 -6.68
CA LEU A 9 31.07 -40.22 -7.34
C LEU A 9 29.61 -39.81 -7.69
N CYS A 10 28.83 -40.74 -8.23
CA CYS A 10 27.41 -40.51 -8.52
C CYS A 10 26.62 -40.21 -7.23
N LEU A 11 26.87 -40.92 -6.15
CA LEU A 11 26.24 -40.70 -4.85
C LEU A 11 26.57 -39.32 -4.27
N LEU A 12 27.80 -38.85 -4.41
CA LEU A 12 28.24 -37.50 -3.99
C LEU A 12 27.56 -36.41 -4.82
N ILE A 13 27.44 -36.59 -6.12
CA ILE A 13 26.79 -35.60 -7.01
C ILE A 13 25.29 -35.53 -6.69
N VAL A 14 24.61 -36.67 -6.65
CA VAL A 14 23.16 -36.69 -6.37
C VAL A 14 22.84 -36.19 -4.97
N GLY A 15 23.59 -36.64 -3.95
CA GLY A 15 23.43 -36.22 -2.57
C GLY A 15 23.73 -34.74 -2.37
N GLY A 16 24.82 -34.24 -2.98
CA GLY A 16 25.19 -32.84 -2.94
C GLY A 16 24.14 -31.94 -3.60
N THR A 17 23.63 -32.35 -4.77
CA THR A 17 22.55 -31.61 -5.45
C THR A 17 21.28 -31.58 -4.63
N TRP A 18 20.92 -32.70 -3.98
CA TRP A 18 19.72 -32.76 -3.13
C TRP A 18 19.85 -31.85 -1.90
N ILE A 19 21.01 -31.85 -1.23
CA ILE A 19 21.30 -30.96 -0.09
C ILE A 19 21.23 -29.49 -0.53
N TYR A 20 21.83 -29.17 -1.68
CA TYR A 20 21.78 -27.81 -2.23
C TYR A 20 20.35 -27.32 -2.47
N ILE A 21 19.50 -28.15 -3.08
CA ILE A 21 18.09 -27.82 -3.33
C ILE A 21 17.33 -27.60 -2.00
N GLN A 22 17.61 -28.42 -0.98
CA GLN A 22 16.96 -28.25 0.32
C GLN A 22 17.38 -26.95 1.03
N LEU A 23 18.67 -26.59 0.95
CA LEU A 23 19.17 -25.33 1.49
C LEU A 23 18.59 -24.12 0.76
N ASP A 24 18.57 -24.15 -0.59
CA ASP A 24 18.00 -23.06 -1.39
C ASP A 24 16.50 -22.87 -1.12
N ASN A 25 15.75 -23.96 -1.00
CA ASN A 25 14.33 -23.91 -0.65
C ASN A 25 14.07 -23.35 0.75
N ASN A 26 14.90 -23.70 1.74
CA ASN A 26 14.78 -23.18 3.10
C ASN A 26 15.08 -21.67 3.14
N ILE A 27 16.16 -21.23 2.47
CA ILE A 27 16.51 -19.81 2.38
C ILE A 27 15.39 -19.01 1.69
N LYS A 28 14.82 -19.53 0.60
CA LYS A 28 13.71 -18.91 -0.09
C LYS A 28 12.45 -18.84 0.79
N ARG A 29 12.19 -19.87 1.58
CA ARG A 29 11.03 -19.94 2.47
C ARG A 29 11.16 -18.94 3.62
N GLU A 30 12.32 -18.86 4.27
CA GLU A 30 12.59 -17.85 5.30
C GLU A 30 12.51 -16.43 4.75
N ALA A 31 13.10 -16.18 3.56
CA ALA A 31 12.99 -14.89 2.90
C ALA A 31 11.52 -14.54 2.55
N GLN A 32 10.71 -15.51 2.16
CA GLN A 32 9.31 -15.33 1.82
C GLN A 32 8.45 -15.10 3.08
N GLU A 33 8.73 -15.78 4.19
CA GLU A 33 8.05 -15.53 5.47
C GLU A 33 8.33 -14.13 6.02
N VAL A 34 9.56 -13.63 5.88
CA VAL A 34 9.91 -12.25 6.25
C VAL A 34 9.21 -11.23 5.32
N LEU A 35 9.09 -11.55 4.02
CA LEU A 35 8.43 -10.69 3.04
C LEU A 35 6.93 -10.47 3.32
N TYR A 36 6.27 -11.46 3.88
CA TYR A 36 4.83 -11.43 4.20
C TYR A 36 4.56 -11.32 5.71
N ALA A 37 5.57 -10.97 6.51
CA ALA A 37 5.34 -10.70 7.92
C ALA A 37 4.37 -9.52 8.05
N LYS A 38 3.29 -9.73 8.79
CA LYS A 38 2.30 -8.70 9.07
C LYS A 38 2.91 -7.68 10.02
N ALA A 39 2.68 -6.41 9.75
CA ALA A 39 3.10 -5.34 10.67
C ALA A 39 2.34 -5.47 12.01
N GLU A 40 3.05 -5.36 13.12
CA GLU A 40 2.46 -5.44 14.47
C GLU A 40 1.86 -4.10 14.93
N GLY A 41 2.29 -2.99 14.35
CA GLY A 41 1.84 -1.64 14.69
C GLY A 41 0.55 -1.21 13.99
N LYS A 42 0.07 -0.04 14.37
CA LYS A 42 -1.14 0.57 13.83
C LYS A 42 -0.85 1.44 12.63
N THR A 43 -1.37 1.05 11.46
CA THR A 43 -1.27 1.86 10.25
C THR A 43 -2.53 2.67 10.04
N THR A 44 -2.39 3.99 9.95
CA THR A 44 -3.50 4.93 9.74
C THR A 44 -3.26 5.76 8.48
N VAL A 45 -4.32 5.94 7.69
CA VAL A 45 -4.30 6.83 6.53
C VAL A 45 -5.07 8.10 6.84
N SER A 46 -4.51 9.25 6.45
CA SER A 46 -5.16 10.56 6.52
C SER A 46 -5.22 11.18 5.13
N ILE A 47 -6.41 11.60 4.71
CA ILE A 47 -6.65 12.26 3.43
C ILE A 47 -7.12 13.68 3.69
N ASP A 48 -6.27 14.64 3.37
CA ASP A 48 -6.55 16.07 3.38
C ASP A 48 -6.80 16.56 1.97
N ARG A 49 -7.77 17.46 1.79
CA ARG A 49 -8.13 17.98 0.47
C ARG A 49 -8.55 19.43 0.53
N THR A 50 -8.30 20.17 -0.55
CA THR A 50 -8.67 21.59 -0.69
C THR A 50 -10.00 21.80 -1.40
N PHE A 51 -10.66 20.73 -1.81
CA PHE A 51 -11.89 20.75 -2.61
C PHE A 51 -12.96 19.84 -2.01
N GLU A 52 -14.19 20.11 -2.38
CA GLU A 52 -15.33 19.27 -2.05
C GLU A 52 -15.37 18.06 -2.98
N CYS A 53 -15.64 16.87 -2.40
CA CYS A 53 -15.82 15.65 -3.17
C CYS A 53 -17.31 15.37 -3.33
N PHE A 54 -17.70 14.91 -4.52
CA PHE A 54 -19.08 14.64 -4.86
C PHE A 54 -19.28 13.19 -5.27
N GLY A 55 -20.26 12.54 -4.68
CA GLY A 55 -20.76 11.25 -5.15
C GLY A 55 -21.74 11.45 -6.30
N ASN A 56 -21.84 10.45 -7.15
CA ASN A 56 -22.85 10.40 -8.20
C ASN A 56 -23.70 9.15 -8.04
N ALA A 57 -24.87 9.32 -7.41
CA ALA A 57 -25.79 8.22 -7.14
C ALA A 57 -26.33 7.57 -8.42
N ASP A 58 -26.51 8.33 -9.51
CA ASP A 58 -27.05 7.83 -10.79
C ASP A 58 -26.05 6.86 -11.46
N PHE A 59 -24.76 7.12 -11.32
CA PHE A 59 -23.69 6.30 -11.88
C PHE A 59 -23.03 5.37 -10.83
N LYS A 60 -23.47 5.42 -9.59
CA LYS A 60 -22.87 4.68 -8.46
C LYS A 60 -21.37 4.98 -8.28
N GLU A 61 -20.99 6.21 -8.54
CA GLU A 61 -19.62 6.67 -8.33
C GLU A 61 -19.49 7.27 -6.93
N PRO A 62 -18.60 6.73 -6.08
CA PRO A 62 -18.40 7.26 -4.74
C PRO A 62 -17.68 8.61 -4.79
N ALA A 63 -17.94 9.46 -3.80
CA ALA A 63 -17.23 10.72 -3.62
C ALA A 63 -15.73 10.50 -3.35
N ILE A 64 -15.42 9.49 -2.55
CA ILE A 64 -14.04 9.03 -2.27
C ILE A 64 -14.04 7.52 -2.20
N LYS A 65 -13.03 6.93 -2.84
CA LYS A 65 -12.77 5.49 -2.81
C LYS A 65 -11.29 5.25 -2.52
N VAL A 66 -11.02 4.33 -1.61
CA VAL A 66 -9.67 3.87 -1.32
C VAL A 66 -9.64 2.36 -1.40
N THR A 67 -8.65 1.85 -2.14
CA THR A 67 -8.44 0.42 -2.35
C THR A 67 -7.05 0.06 -1.81
N PHE A 68 -6.97 -1.01 -1.03
CA PHE A 68 -5.73 -1.54 -0.49
C PHE A 68 -5.70 -3.05 -0.68
N GLY A 69 -4.59 -3.59 -1.20
CA GLY A 69 -4.47 -5.02 -1.48
C GLY A 69 -5.51 -5.58 -2.47
N GLY A 70 -6.11 -4.71 -3.30
CA GLY A 70 -7.18 -5.07 -4.24
C GLY A 70 -8.60 -5.06 -3.63
N GLU A 71 -8.73 -4.75 -2.34
CA GLU A 71 -10.01 -4.63 -1.64
C GLU A 71 -10.35 -3.17 -1.34
N ASP A 72 -11.63 -2.84 -1.37
CA ASP A 72 -12.10 -1.49 -1.03
C ASP A 72 -12.13 -1.32 0.50
N VAL A 73 -11.23 -0.49 1.02
CA VAL A 73 -11.09 -0.23 2.48
C VAL A 73 -11.87 1.01 2.92
N LEU A 74 -12.16 1.92 2.00
CA LEU A 74 -13.02 3.07 2.23
C LEU A 74 -13.82 3.35 0.96
N VAL A 75 -15.15 3.34 1.09
CA VAL A 75 -16.07 3.82 0.05
C VAL A 75 -17.02 4.81 0.70
N ASN A 76 -16.95 6.07 0.29
CA ASN A 76 -17.87 7.09 0.77
C ASN A 76 -18.79 7.51 -0.38
N GLU A 77 -20.05 7.12 -0.27
CA GLU A 77 -21.11 7.34 -1.26
C GLU A 77 -21.95 8.61 -0.95
N ALA A 78 -21.48 9.47 -0.04
CA ALA A 78 -22.18 10.71 0.25
C ALA A 78 -22.28 11.59 -1.00
N ASP A 79 -23.41 12.28 -1.16
CA ASP A 79 -23.62 13.19 -2.31
C ASP A 79 -22.57 14.29 -2.34
N SER A 80 -22.11 14.73 -1.16
CA SER A 80 -21.07 15.76 -1.01
C SER A 80 -20.28 15.56 0.28
N ILE A 81 -18.96 15.76 0.21
CA ILE A 81 -18.07 15.75 1.37
C ILE A 81 -17.24 17.02 1.37
N PRO A 82 -17.53 17.98 2.27
CA PRO A 82 -16.81 19.25 2.33
C PRO A 82 -15.36 19.07 2.82
N PRO A 83 -14.41 19.95 2.44
CA PRO A 83 -13.00 19.86 2.80
C PRO A 83 -12.71 20.40 4.23
N THR A 84 -13.61 20.17 5.19
CA THR A 84 -13.52 20.79 6.53
C THR A 84 -12.64 20.01 7.49
N ALA A 85 -12.45 18.71 7.26
CA ALA A 85 -11.66 17.85 8.11
C ALA A 85 -10.99 16.74 7.30
N PRO A 86 -9.81 16.27 7.72
CA PRO A 86 -9.17 15.12 7.12
C PRO A 86 -10.01 13.85 7.35
N ILE A 87 -10.08 13.00 6.34
CA ILE A 87 -10.66 11.67 6.46
C ILE A 87 -9.57 10.75 6.99
N LYS A 88 -9.83 10.11 8.13
CA LYS A 88 -8.89 9.18 8.76
C LYS A 88 -9.51 7.81 8.90
N PHE A 89 -8.74 6.78 8.58
CA PHE A 89 -9.12 5.38 8.76
C PHE A 89 -7.89 4.50 8.99
N GLU A 90 -8.11 3.32 9.52
CA GLU A 90 -7.05 2.34 9.80
C GLU A 90 -6.97 1.34 8.66
N LEU A 91 -5.73 0.93 8.34
CA LEU A 91 -5.47 -0.18 7.41
C LEU A 91 -5.24 -1.46 8.20
N GLU A 92 -5.91 -2.51 7.78
CA GLU A 92 -5.69 -3.86 8.27
C GLU A 92 -4.80 -4.65 7.29
N ASN A 93 -4.13 -5.68 7.79
CA ASN A 93 -3.32 -6.61 7.00
C ASN A 93 -2.19 -5.93 6.21
N VAL A 94 -1.54 -4.93 6.80
CA VAL A 94 -0.39 -4.25 6.20
C VAL A 94 0.84 -5.15 6.28
N GLU A 95 1.55 -5.31 5.18
CA GLU A 95 2.78 -6.09 5.09
C GLU A 95 4.00 -5.24 5.45
N GLN A 96 5.08 -5.87 5.89
CA GLN A 96 6.29 -5.13 6.30
C GLN A 96 7.05 -4.50 5.12
N LEU A 97 6.97 -5.08 3.92
CA LEU A 97 7.84 -4.65 2.81
C LEU A 97 7.19 -3.60 1.92
N GLU A 98 6.35 -4.01 1.00
CA GLU A 98 5.82 -3.10 0.00
C GLU A 98 4.30 -3.18 -0.06
N ASN A 99 3.68 -2.04 0.22
CA ASN A 99 2.24 -1.90 0.18
C ASN A 99 1.86 -0.84 -0.84
N THR A 100 0.76 -1.04 -1.54
CA THR A 100 0.20 -0.07 -2.47
C THR A 100 -1.21 0.28 -2.07
N LEU A 101 -1.45 1.56 -1.87
CA LEU A 101 -2.74 2.16 -1.59
C LEU A 101 -3.17 2.98 -2.81
N THR A 102 -4.33 2.67 -3.39
CA THR A 102 -4.92 3.46 -4.47
C THR A 102 -6.01 4.34 -3.91
N VAL A 103 -5.91 5.64 -4.14
CA VAL A 103 -6.89 6.63 -3.67
C VAL A 103 -7.53 7.30 -4.87
N PHE A 104 -8.83 7.44 -4.84
CA PHE A 104 -9.65 8.12 -5.82
C PHE A 104 -10.60 9.10 -5.13
N ALA A 105 -10.68 10.32 -5.62
CA ALA A 105 -11.63 11.34 -5.17
C ALA A 105 -12.30 12.01 -6.36
N ASN A 106 -13.61 12.04 -6.36
CA ASN A 106 -14.39 12.73 -7.38
C ASN A 106 -14.51 14.21 -7.02
N ALA A 107 -13.96 15.06 -7.87
CA ALA A 107 -13.83 16.49 -7.61
C ALA A 107 -14.84 17.34 -8.41
N THR A 108 -15.73 16.74 -9.17
CA THR A 108 -16.68 17.44 -10.03
C THR A 108 -18.01 17.58 -9.34
N SER A 109 -18.49 18.82 -9.20
CA SER A 109 -19.89 19.06 -8.89
C SER A 109 -20.74 18.87 -10.15
N PRO A 110 -21.87 18.16 -10.09
CA PRO A 110 -22.80 18.07 -11.22
C PRO A 110 -23.29 19.43 -11.72
N ASP A 111 -23.30 20.43 -10.85
CA ASP A 111 -23.86 21.78 -11.13
C ASP A 111 -22.81 22.86 -11.41
N SER A 112 -21.52 22.55 -11.41
CA SER A 112 -20.46 23.56 -11.48
C SER A 112 -19.84 23.75 -12.86
N PHE A 113 -20.65 24.01 -13.88
CA PHE A 113 -20.18 24.63 -15.12
C PHE A 113 -20.40 26.16 -15.07
N GLY A 114 -19.79 26.84 -14.09
CA GLY A 114 -19.75 28.28 -14.00
C GLY A 114 -18.48 28.87 -14.63
N ASP A 115 -18.55 30.11 -15.11
CA ASP A 115 -17.48 30.84 -15.82
C ASP A 115 -16.23 31.14 -14.97
N ASP A 116 -16.23 30.84 -13.68
CA ASP A 116 -15.08 31.05 -12.79
C ASP A 116 -14.14 29.84 -12.81
N ALA A 117 -12.87 30.08 -13.14
CA ALA A 117 -11.85 29.06 -13.10
C ALA A 117 -11.81 28.42 -11.67
N PRO A 118 -12.04 27.11 -11.53
CA PRO A 118 -12.07 26.50 -10.23
C PRO A 118 -10.70 26.63 -9.55
N PRO A 119 -10.67 26.81 -8.23
CA PRO A 119 -9.43 26.91 -7.48
C PRO A 119 -8.58 25.65 -7.65
N LEU A 120 -7.26 25.80 -7.53
CA LEU A 120 -6.33 24.68 -7.57
C LEU A 120 -6.79 23.57 -6.62
N ARG A 121 -7.02 22.39 -7.17
CA ARG A 121 -7.46 21.22 -6.41
C ARG A 121 -6.26 20.39 -6.02
N ALA A 122 -6.09 20.18 -4.73
CA ALA A 122 -5.03 19.36 -4.19
C ALA A 122 -5.57 18.38 -3.15
N MET A 123 -5.04 17.19 -3.16
CA MET A 123 -5.30 16.15 -2.16
C MET A 123 -3.97 15.62 -1.64
N VAL A 124 -3.79 15.68 -0.33
CA VAL A 124 -2.62 15.16 0.37
C VAL A 124 -3.02 13.88 1.08
N VAL A 125 -2.34 12.80 0.77
CA VAL A 125 -2.56 11.51 1.42
C VAL A 125 -1.32 11.17 2.22
N LYS A 126 -1.51 10.92 3.52
CA LYS A 126 -0.46 10.54 4.47
C LYS A 126 -0.74 9.15 4.99
N VAL A 127 0.28 8.31 4.97
CA VAL A 127 0.27 7.00 5.64
C VAL A 127 1.13 7.11 6.88
N MET A 128 0.57 6.77 8.02
CA MET A 128 1.22 6.84 9.33
C MET A 128 1.30 5.45 9.94
N TYR A 129 2.43 5.15 10.55
CA TYR A 129 2.65 3.94 11.32
C TYR A 129 3.04 4.33 12.74
N ASP A 130 2.25 3.91 13.74
CA ASP A 130 2.40 4.29 15.15
C ASP A 130 2.57 5.82 15.36
N GLU A 131 1.76 6.62 14.63
CA GLU A 131 1.74 8.09 14.62
C GLU A 131 2.85 8.76 13.76
N ASP A 132 3.88 8.04 13.33
CA ASP A 132 4.92 8.56 12.45
C ASP A 132 4.50 8.49 10.98
N VAL A 133 4.74 9.57 10.21
CA VAL A 133 4.45 9.61 8.79
C VAL A 133 5.51 8.81 8.02
N ILE A 134 5.11 7.67 7.45
CA ILE A 134 6.00 6.79 6.68
C ILE A 134 5.90 7.04 5.16
N ALA A 135 4.79 7.60 4.70
CA ALA A 135 4.64 8.03 3.31
C ALA A 135 3.68 9.22 3.21
N GLU A 136 3.98 10.13 2.29
CA GLU A 136 3.13 11.27 1.95
C GLU A 136 3.15 11.49 0.44
N LYS A 137 1.97 11.69 -0.14
CA LYS A 137 1.84 12.02 -1.55
C LYS A 137 0.81 13.10 -1.77
N VAL A 138 1.16 14.06 -2.63
CA VAL A 138 0.28 15.14 -3.02
C VAL A 138 -0.19 14.91 -4.46
N PHE A 139 -1.49 14.86 -4.65
CA PHE A 139 -2.13 14.81 -5.95
C PHE A 139 -2.64 16.22 -6.29
N HIS A 140 -2.35 16.68 -7.49
CA HIS A 140 -2.84 17.94 -8.02
C HIS A 140 -3.71 17.67 -9.24
N ALA A 141 -4.77 18.42 -9.37
CA ALA A 141 -5.58 18.42 -10.58
C ALA A 141 -5.65 19.80 -11.17
N ASP A 142 -5.62 19.82 -12.50
CA ASP A 142 -6.02 20.98 -13.26
C ASP A 142 -7.52 21.25 -13.06
N SER A 143 -7.93 22.47 -13.35
CA SER A 143 -9.30 22.94 -13.16
C SER A 143 -10.37 22.10 -13.88
N GLU A 144 -9.98 21.38 -14.93
CA GLU A 144 -10.89 20.56 -15.75
C GLU A 144 -10.95 19.08 -15.33
N ALA A 145 -10.11 18.65 -14.37
CA ALA A 145 -10.07 17.25 -13.96
C ALA A 145 -11.34 16.88 -13.18
N ILE A 146 -11.98 15.82 -13.60
CA ILE A 146 -13.19 15.27 -12.98
C ILE A 146 -12.85 14.51 -11.70
N SER A 147 -11.65 13.94 -11.61
CA SER A 147 -11.21 13.14 -10.47
C SER A 147 -9.74 13.36 -10.17
N LEU A 148 -9.38 13.19 -8.90
CA LEU A 148 -8.01 13.14 -8.41
C LEU A 148 -7.72 11.79 -7.79
N GLY A 149 -6.50 11.29 -8.01
CA GLY A 149 -6.08 10.10 -7.31
C GLY A 149 -4.88 9.42 -7.96
N GLY A 150 -4.56 8.27 -7.43
CA GLY A 150 -3.47 7.43 -7.89
C GLY A 150 -2.91 6.57 -6.76
N ASP A 151 -1.77 5.97 -7.02
CA ASP A 151 -1.16 5.00 -6.11
C ASP A 151 -0.13 5.66 -5.21
N ILE A 152 -0.10 5.20 -3.96
CA ILE A 152 0.95 5.48 -2.97
C ILE A 152 1.56 4.17 -2.57
N THR A 153 2.87 4.05 -2.75
CA THR A 153 3.65 2.89 -2.30
C THR A 153 4.34 3.24 -1.00
N PHE A 154 4.29 2.35 -0.03
CA PHE A 154 4.95 2.52 1.26
C PHE A 154 5.43 1.18 1.82
N ALA A 155 6.41 1.25 2.71
CA ALA A 155 6.92 0.11 3.47
C ALA A 155 6.88 0.45 4.96
N ILE A 156 6.61 -0.54 5.78
CA ILE A 156 6.71 -0.39 7.25
C ILE A 156 8.18 -0.44 7.62
N PRO A 157 8.69 0.52 8.44
CA PRO A 157 10.05 0.46 8.93
C PRO A 157 10.28 -0.84 9.71
N ALA A 158 11.40 -1.50 9.45
CA ALA A 158 11.82 -2.63 10.27
C ALA A 158 12.04 -2.13 11.71
N ASP A 159 11.49 -2.86 12.68
CA ASP A 159 11.70 -2.53 14.09
C ASP A 159 13.17 -2.82 14.46
N ASP A 160 14.01 -1.78 14.51
CA ASP A 160 15.43 -1.86 14.90
C ASP A 160 15.60 -2.16 16.41
N SER A 161 14.53 -2.49 17.14
CA SER A 161 14.54 -2.68 18.59
C SER A 161 15.20 -3.98 19.07
N HIS A 162 15.83 -4.78 18.19
CA HIS A 162 16.47 -6.06 18.55
C HIS A 162 18.02 -6.04 18.59
N ASP A 163 18.65 -4.87 18.61
CA ASP A 163 20.04 -4.81 19.05
C ASP A 163 20.08 -4.92 20.58
N GLY A 164 19.97 -6.16 21.04
CA GLY A 164 20.07 -6.54 22.41
C GLY A 164 21.42 -6.10 23.00
N HIS A 165 21.38 -5.16 23.91
CA HIS A 165 22.45 -4.94 24.86
C HIS A 165 22.71 -6.24 25.65
N ALA A 166 23.60 -7.07 25.12
CA ALA A 166 24.27 -8.06 25.91
C ALA A 166 25.34 -7.34 26.75
N HIS A 167 25.07 -7.18 28.03
CA HIS A 167 26.05 -6.90 29.08
C HIS A 167 26.49 -8.21 29.72
#